data_ab0b9e3116bdac281fdbc72f2c905d70
#
_entry.id   ab0b9e3116bdac281fdbc72f2c905d70
#
_cell.length_a   1.000
_cell.length_b   1.000
_cell.length_c   1.000
_cell.angle_alpha   90.00
_cell.angle_beta   90.00
_cell.angle_gamma   90.00
#
_symmetry.space_group_name_H-M   'P 1'
#
loop_
_entity.id
_entity.type
_entity.pdbx_description
1 polymer ?
#
loop_
_entity_poly.entity_id
_entity_poly.type
_entity_poly.pdbx_seq_one_letter_code
_entity_poly.pdbx_strand_id
1 'polypeptide(L)'
;IKENLNGWKTPQIKSCFEPIAMAQKPTDDTYLNNVLKHKVGLFNIKTEIGKDMYPANVFTVDKINELIDRTFLLPKPTKAEKGDYNDHRTVKPLAICEYLIKLSAFSKDAVILDPFVGSGTTAIAAKKLGKNYIGIDASKKYVAIAEKRLKEIEAEITYETGRNNIYKKEQAVLFKV
;
A
#
# COMPACT_ATOMS: atom_id res chain seq x y z
N ILE A 1 -4.34 -1.70 45.32
CA ILE A 1 -4.23 -0.61 44.32
C ILE A 1 -4.15 -1.18 42.91
N LYS A 2 -3.32 -2.20 42.62
CA LYS A 2 -3.21 -2.80 41.27
C LYS A 2 -4.51 -3.44 40.77
N GLU A 3 -5.28 -4.07 41.65
CA GLU A 3 -6.55 -4.71 41.29
C GLU A 3 -7.63 -3.68 40.92
N ASN A 4 -7.65 -2.54 41.62
CA ASN A 4 -8.62 -1.47 41.36
C ASN A 4 -8.32 -0.67 40.09
N LEU A 5 -7.14 -0.86 39.47
CA LEU A 5 -6.74 -0.20 38.23
C LEU A 5 -6.84 -1.13 37.02
N ASN A 6 -7.38 -2.34 37.19
CA ASN A 6 -7.59 -3.24 36.07
C ASN A 6 -8.59 -2.63 35.08
N GLY A 7 -8.15 -2.50 33.84
CA GLY A 7 -8.90 -1.82 32.77
C GLY A 7 -8.62 -0.32 32.62
N TRP A 8 -7.96 0.30 33.62
CA TRP A 8 -7.54 1.70 33.50
C TRP A 8 -6.15 1.82 32.91
N LYS A 9 -5.98 2.73 31.94
CA LYS A 9 -4.71 3.03 31.28
C LYS A 9 -4.47 4.52 31.31
N THR A 10 -3.21 4.92 31.17
CA THR A 10 -2.89 6.34 30.93
C THR A 10 -3.70 6.86 29.75
N PRO A 11 -4.14 8.12 29.74
CA PRO A 11 -5.02 8.68 28.72
C PRO A 11 -4.28 8.85 27.38
N GLN A 12 -3.99 7.73 26.73
CA GLN A 12 -3.47 7.68 25.38
C GLN A 12 -4.58 7.22 24.45
N ILE A 13 -5.21 8.18 23.80
CA ILE A 13 -6.18 7.90 22.74
C ILE A 13 -5.37 7.55 21.49
N LYS A 14 -5.62 6.37 20.93
CA LYS A 14 -5.00 5.99 19.65
C LYS A 14 -5.57 6.88 18.54
N SER A 15 -4.69 7.39 17.69
CA SER A 15 -5.14 8.04 16.45
C SER A 15 -6.05 7.10 15.66
N CYS A 16 -7.19 7.62 15.23
CA CYS A 16 -8.16 6.89 14.41
C CYS A 16 -8.03 7.19 12.91
N PHE A 17 -7.10 8.05 12.51
CA PHE A 17 -6.84 8.36 11.12
C PHE A 17 -5.34 8.34 10.82
N GLU A 18 -4.99 8.08 9.57
CA GLU A 18 -3.62 8.17 9.06
C GLU A 18 -3.57 9.24 7.97
N PRO A 19 -2.87 10.36 8.18
CA PRO A 19 -2.73 11.39 7.17
C PRO A 19 -1.82 10.90 6.04
N ILE A 20 -2.21 11.18 4.80
CA ILE A 20 -1.41 10.91 3.61
C ILE A 20 -1.13 12.26 2.94
N ALA A 21 0.14 12.66 2.90
CA ALA A 21 0.56 13.84 2.16
C ALA A 21 0.85 13.45 0.71
N MET A 22 0.19 14.11 -0.22
CA MET A 22 0.47 13.95 -1.65
C MET A 22 1.28 15.14 -2.13
N ALA A 23 2.43 14.85 -2.72
CA ALA A 23 3.32 15.88 -3.27
C ALA A 23 3.80 15.46 -4.66
N GLN A 24 4.08 16.44 -5.49
CA GLN A 24 4.65 16.26 -6.82
C GLN A 24 5.86 17.16 -6.96
N LYS A 25 6.90 16.68 -7.63
CA LYS A 25 8.00 17.56 -8.05
C LYS A 25 7.46 18.63 -9.00
N PRO A 26 8.05 19.84 -9.00
CA PRO A 26 7.74 20.84 -10.01
C PRO A 26 7.86 20.25 -11.42
N THR A 27 6.97 20.64 -12.30
CA THR A 27 7.01 20.21 -13.70
C THR A 27 8.11 20.95 -14.45
N ASP A 28 8.80 20.29 -15.36
CA ASP A 28 9.83 20.89 -16.20
C ASP A 28 9.23 21.87 -17.23
N ASP A 29 7.95 21.67 -17.56
CA ASP A 29 7.21 22.37 -18.61
C ASP A 29 5.70 22.30 -18.30
N THR A 30 4.85 22.35 -19.30
CA THR A 30 3.40 22.14 -19.14
C THR A 30 3.11 20.75 -18.56
N TYR A 31 1.98 20.61 -17.88
CA TYR A 31 1.54 19.30 -17.37
C TYR A 31 1.50 18.23 -18.47
N LEU A 32 1.01 18.59 -19.66
CA LEU A 32 0.93 17.65 -20.79
C LEU A 32 2.33 17.18 -21.20
N ASN A 33 3.27 18.09 -21.40
CA ASN A 33 4.65 17.75 -21.79
C ASN A 33 5.35 16.92 -20.71
N ASN A 34 5.14 17.27 -19.43
CA ASN A 34 5.66 16.49 -18.31
C ASN A 34 5.14 15.04 -18.34
N VAL A 35 3.84 14.85 -18.57
CA VAL A 35 3.24 13.51 -18.67
C VAL A 35 3.77 12.73 -19.87
N LEU A 36 3.89 13.37 -21.02
CA LEU A 36 4.41 12.73 -22.23
C LEU A 36 5.87 12.31 -22.07
N LYS A 37 6.67 13.13 -21.41
CA LYS A 37 8.12 12.90 -21.19
C LYS A 37 8.38 11.88 -20.09
N HIS A 38 7.76 12.07 -18.92
CA HIS A 38 8.09 11.32 -17.70
C HIS A 38 7.07 10.26 -17.33
N LYS A 39 5.90 10.24 -17.97
CA LYS A 39 4.79 9.30 -17.71
C LYS A 39 4.34 9.31 -16.24
N VAL A 40 4.33 10.47 -15.60
CA VAL A 40 3.91 10.70 -14.21
C VAL A 40 3.10 12.00 -14.09
N GLY A 41 2.47 12.21 -12.93
CA GLY A 41 1.77 13.46 -12.61
C GLY A 41 0.28 13.46 -12.96
N LEU A 42 -0.31 12.30 -13.25
CA LEU A 42 -1.75 12.15 -13.40
C LEU A 42 -2.33 11.24 -12.32
N PHE A 43 -3.59 11.50 -11.98
CA PHE A 43 -4.40 10.58 -11.19
C PHE A 43 -5.38 9.84 -12.07
N ASN A 44 -5.53 8.56 -11.82
CA ASN A 44 -6.54 7.75 -12.43
C ASN A 44 -7.89 8.00 -11.75
N ILE A 45 -8.69 8.91 -12.30
CA ILE A 45 -10.01 9.24 -11.77
C ILE A 45 -11.01 8.07 -11.83
N LYS A 46 -10.71 7.02 -12.61
CA LYS A 46 -11.50 5.78 -12.65
C LYS A 46 -11.16 4.82 -11.51
N THR A 47 -10.19 5.16 -10.66
CA THR A 47 -9.91 4.40 -9.44
C THR A 47 -10.95 4.81 -8.40
N GLU A 48 -12.09 4.14 -8.44
CA GLU A 48 -13.22 4.42 -7.56
C GLU A 48 -12.97 3.91 -6.14
N ILE A 49 -13.53 4.60 -5.15
CA ILE A 49 -13.55 4.19 -3.74
C ILE A 49 -14.77 3.31 -3.48
N GLY A 50 -15.81 3.49 -4.25
CA GLY A 50 -17.07 2.75 -4.26
C GLY A 50 -17.78 2.99 -5.58
N LYS A 51 -18.97 2.46 -5.74
CA LYS A 51 -19.73 2.63 -6.97
C LYS A 51 -19.98 4.12 -7.24
N ASP A 52 -19.54 4.61 -8.39
CA ASP A 52 -19.70 5.98 -8.87
C ASP A 52 -19.05 7.08 -8.00
N MET A 53 -18.06 6.71 -7.14
CA MET A 53 -17.36 7.66 -6.28
C MET A 53 -15.95 7.95 -6.76
N TYR A 54 -15.66 9.22 -7.03
CA TYR A 54 -14.31 9.69 -7.35
C TYR A 54 -13.34 9.56 -6.18
N PRO A 55 -12.02 9.55 -6.44
CA PRO A 55 -11.02 9.52 -5.39
C PRO A 55 -11.29 10.58 -4.33
N ALA A 56 -11.42 10.14 -3.07
CA ALA A 56 -11.62 11.02 -1.93
C ALA A 56 -10.31 11.23 -1.16
N ASN A 57 -10.23 12.33 -0.46
CA ASN A 57 -9.05 12.69 0.34
C ASN A 57 -9.12 12.21 1.79
N VAL A 58 -10.17 11.50 2.18
CA VAL A 58 -10.32 10.94 3.52
C VAL A 58 -10.57 9.44 3.45
N PHE A 59 -9.76 8.68 4.17
CA PHE A 59 -9.87 7.23 4.32
C PHE A 59 -10.12 6.90 5.79
N THR A 60 -11.11 6.10 6.10
CA THR A 60 -11.40 5.68 7.47
C THR A 60 -11.28 4.17 7.65
N VAL A 61 -11.10 3.71 8.89
CA VAL A 61 -10.79 2.31 9.23
C VAL A 61 -12.02 1.54 9.71
N ASP A 62 -13.11 2.24 10.02
CA ASP A 62 -14.34 1.65 10.56
C ASP A 62 -15.55 2.04 9.69
N LYS A 63 -16.52 1.13 9.55
CA LYS A 63 -17.80 1.44 8.94
C LYS A 63 -18.52 2.48 9.81
N ILE A 64 -18.45 3.71 9.41
CA ILE A 64 -19.37 4.76 9.88
C ILE A 64 -20.51 4.79 8.88
N ASN A 65 -21.74 4.66 9.35
CA ASN A 65 -22.99 4.55 8.60
C ASN A 65 -22.94 5.03 7.14
N GLU A 66 -23.62 4.31 6.27
CA GLU A 66 -23.75 4.49 4.81
C GLU A 66 -24.12 5.91 4.34
N LEU A 67 -24.38 6.83 5.26
CA LEU A 67 -24.76 8.24 5.01
C LEU A 67 -23.57 9.20 4.86
N ILE A 68 -22.32 8.76 5.08
CA ILE A 68 -21.14 9.62 4.90
C ILE A 68 -20.37 9.14 3.67
N ASP A 69 -20.91 9.45 2.52
CA ASP A 69 -20.52 8.99 1.17
C ASP A 69 -19.14 9.41 0.66
N ARG A 70 -18.22 9.87 1.50
CA ARG A 70 -16.93 10.39 1.02
C ARG A 70 -15.72 9.86 1.76
N THR A 71 -15.88 8.80 2.52
CA THR A 71 -14.80 8.20 3.32
C THR A 71 -14.52 6.79 2.85
N PHE A 72 -13.25 6.49 2.54
CA PHE A 72 -12.78 5.17 2.19
C PHE A 72 -12.44 4.40 3.46
N LEU A 73 -13.27 3.41 3.81
CA LEU A 73 -13.11 2.58 5.00
C LEU A 73 -12.29 1.34 4.68
N LEU A 74 -11.12 1.23 5.28
CA LEU A 74 -10.28 0.04 5.18
C LEU A 74 -10.12 -0.63 6.53
N PRO A 75 -10.44 -1.92 6.64
CA PRO A 75 -10.18 -2.66 7.86
C PRO A 75 -8.67 -2.77 8.12
N LYS A 76 -8.30 -2.89 9.39
CA LYS A 76 -6.91 -3.23 9.75
C LYS A 76 -6.53 -4.57 9.12
N PRO A 77 -5.25 -4.76 8.74
CA PRO A 77 -4.80 -6.02 8.17
C PRO A 77 -5.11 -7.20 9.09
N THR A 78 -5.65 -8.26 8.52
CA THR A 78 -5.91 -9.52 9.23
C THR A 78 -4.58 -10.23 9.55
N LYS A 79 -4.64 -11.24 10.42
CA LYS A 79 -3.47 -12.11 10.67
C LYS A 79 -3.00 -12.82 9.38
N ALA A 80 -3.94 -13.29 8.57
CA ALA A 80 -3.63 -13.91 7.28
C ALA A 80 -2.93 -12.95 6.34
N GLU A 81 -3.39 -11.70 6.24
CA GLU A 81 -2.74 -10.67 5.40
C GLU A 81 -1.34 -10.31 5.89
N LYS A 82 -1.12 -10.30 7.21
CA LYS A 82 0.19 -9.98 7.78
C LYS A 82 1.20 -11.12 7.67
N GLY A 83 0.75 -12.34 7.74
CA GLY A 83 1.54 -13.52 8.08
C GLY A 83 1.75 -13.65 9.59
N ASP A 84 1.58 -14.85 10.14
CA ASP A 84 1.70 -15.12 11.59
C ASP A 84 3.12 -14.83 12.14
N TYR A 85 4.14 -14.90 11.31
CA TYR A 85 5.54 -14.61 11.63
C TYR A 85 5.87 -13.12 11.60
N ASN A 86 4.94 -12.26 11.17
CA ASN A 86 5.19 -10.83 11.00
C ASN A 86 4.85 -10.07 12.28
N ASP A 87 5.87 -9.72 13.04
CA ASP A 87 5.78 -8.94 14.27
C ASP A 87 5.86 -7.42 14.07
N HIS A 88 5.84 -6.95 12.83
CA HIS A 88 5.84 -5.51 12.54
C HIS A 88 4.56 -4.86 13.10
N ARG A 89 4.75 -3.84 13.95
CA ARG A 89 3.66 -3.25 14.75
C ARG A 89 2.64 -2.46 13.95
N THR A 90 3.06 -1.87 12.84
CA THR A 90 2.29 -0.90 12.06
C THR A 90 2.14 -1.33 10.60
N VAL A 91 1.78 -2.60 10.37
CA VAL A 91 1.50 -3.10 9.02
C VAL A 91 0.30 -2.35 8.45
N LYS A 92 0.46 -1.75 7.27
CA LYS A 92 -0.62 -1.04 6.58
C LYS A 92 -1.54 -2.05 5.87
N PRO A 93 -2.83 -1.75 5.72
CA PRO A 93 -3.72 -2.55 4.89
C PRO A 93 -3.22 -2.59 3.44
N LEU A 94 -3.22 -3.78 2.85
CA LEU A 94 -2.79 -3.97 1.45
C LEU A 94 -3.65 -3.14 0.49
N ALA A 95 -4.95 -3.10 0.75
CA ALA A 95 -5.92 -2.38 -0.08
C ALA A 95 -5.61 -0.88 -0.20
N ILE A 96 -5.06 -0.22 0.85
CA ILE A 96 -4.69 1.20 0.73
C ILE A 96 -3.50 1.39 -0.20
N CYS A 97 -2.49 0.50 -0.12
CA CYS A 97 -1.33 0.56 -1.00
C CYS A 97 -1.73 0.28 -2.45
N GLU A 98 -2.59 -0.71 -2.69
CA GLU A 98 -3.12 -1.00 -4.02
C GLU A 98 -3.91 0.18 -4.59
N TYR A 99 -4.77 0.79 -3.78
CA TYR A 99 -5.54 1.97 -4.19
C TYR A 99 -4.62 3.13 -4.60
N LEU A 100 -3.64 3.48 -3.77
CA LEU A 100 -2.71 4.58 -4.05
C LEU A 100 -1.87 4.32 -5.31
N ILE A 101 -1.44 3.07 -5.52
CA ILE A 101 -0.71 2.69 -6.73
C ILE A 101 -1.59 2.78 -7.97
N LYS A 102 -2.82 2.27 -7.92
CA LYS A 102 -3.78 2.38 -9.03
C LYS A 102 -4.13 3.83 -9.35
N LEU A 103 -4.21 4.68 -8.33
CA LEU A 103 -4.51 6.10 -8.47
C LEU A 103 -3.38 6.85 -9.19
N SER A 104 -2.12 6.58 -8.84
CA SER A 104 -0.96 7.41 -9.23
C SER A 104 -0.04 6.81 -10.29
N ALA A 105 0.02 5.48 -10.41
CA ALA A 105 0.96 4.78 -11.28
C ALA A 105 0.31 4.26 -12.57
N PHE A 106 0.01 5.16 -13.51
CA PHE A 106 -0.68 4.78 -14.74
C PHE A 106 0.20 4.02 -15.75
N SER A 107 1.52 4.31 -15.78
CA SER A 107 2.45 3.60 -16.68
C SER A 107 2.60 2.13 -16.29
N LYS A 108 2.67 1.24 -17.29
CA LYS A 108 2.98 -0.19 -17.07
C LYS A 108 4.36 -0.36 -16.45
N ASP A 109 5.32 0.45 -16.86
CA ASP A 109 6.72 0.42 -16.41
C ASP A 109 6.96 1.28 -15.16
N ALA A 110 5.90 1.71 -14.47
CA ALA A 110 6.05 2.53 -13.28
C ALA A 110 6.82 1.78 -12.20
N VAL A 111 7.73 2.48 -11.54
CA VAL A 111 8.50 1.99 -10.40
C VAL A 111 7.96 2.61 -9.12
N ILE A 112 7.52 1.77 -8.21
CA ILE A 112 7.02 2.17 -6.90
C ILE A 112 8.20 2.16 -5.92
N LEU A 113 8.58 3.32 -5.43
CA LEU A 113 9.63 3.47 -4.42
C LEU A 113 9.03 3.63 -3.03
N ASP A 114 9.41 2.76 -2.11
CA ASP A 114 9.11 2.88 -0.69
C ASP A 114 10.40 2.87 0.13
N PRO A 115 10.89 4.05 0.60
CA PRO A 115 12.13 4.14 1.35
C PRO A 115 12.02 3.66 2.81
N PHE A 116 10.81 3.27 3.27
CA PHE A 116 10.51 2.75 4.60
C PHE A 116 9.59 1.53 4.51
N VAL A 117 9.96 0.57 3.66
CA VAL A 117 9.09 -0.52 3.23
C VAL A 117 8.61 -1.44 4.36
N GLY A 118 9.28 -1.43 5.51
CA GLY A 118 8.94 -2.25 6.67
C GLY A 118 8.78 -3.72 6.29
N SER A 119 7.63 -4.28 6.61
CA SER A 119 7.31 -5.67 6.25
C SER A 119 6.77 -5.86 4.81
N GLY A 120 6.94 -4.87 3.92
CA GLY A 120 6.79 -5.03 2.48
C GLY A 120 5.39 -4.84 1.90
N THR A 121 4.45 -4.21 2.60
CA THR A 121 3.07 -4.09 2.09
C THR A 121 2.99 -3.36 0.76
N THR A 122 3.73 -2.25 0.60
CA THR A 122 3.79 -1.49 -0.66
C THR A 122 4.38 -2.32 -1.80
N ALA A 123 5.46 -3.06 -1.52
CA ALA A 123 6.10 -3.93 -2.50
C ALA A 123 5.17 -5.07 -2.96
N ILE A 124 4.42 -5.66 -2.02
CA ILE A 124 3.41 -6.68 -2.31
C ILE A 124 2.29 -6.11 -3.17
N ALA A 125 1.78 -4.92 -2.84
CA ALA A 125 0.76 -4.25 -3.63
C ALA A 125 1.24 -3.97 -5.06
N ALA A 126 2.45 -3.45 -5.21
CA ALA A 126 3.06 -3.20 -6.51
C ALA A 126 3.19 -4.51 -7.32
N LYS A 127 3.70 -5.58 -6.71
CA LYS A 127 3.83 -6.89 -7.34
C LYS A 127 2.48 -7.46 -7.82
N LYS A 128 1.46 -7.40 -6.97
CA LYS A 128 0.09 -7.84 -7.33
C LYS A 128 -0.48 -7.04 -8.50
N LEU A 129 -0.12 -5.78 -8.64
CA LEU A 129 -0.56 -4.90 -9.71
C LEU A 129 0.36 -4.94 -10.96
N GLY A 130 1.33 -5.85 -11.00
CA GLY A 130 2.29 -5.99 -12.10
C GLY A 130 3.18 -4.76 -12.29
N LYS A 131 3.49 -4.03 -11.21
CA LYS A 131 4.37 -2.87 -11.22
C LYS A 131 5.76 -3.24 -10.69
N ASN A 132 6.78 -2.52 -11.17
CA ASN A 132 8.11 -2.59 -10.60
C ASN A 132 8.13 -1.89 -9.24
N TYR A 133 9.01 -2.33 -8.35
CA TYR A 133 9.13 -1.70 -7.02
C TYR A 133 10.57 -1.71 -6.51
N ILE A 134 10.86 -0.72 -5.68
CA ILE A 134 12.09 -0.61 -4.91
C ILE A 134 11.67 -0.38 -3.46
N GLY A 135 12.01 -1.31 -2.57
CA GLY A 135 11.77 -1.19 -1.14
C GLY A 135 13.07 -1.05 -0.38
N ILE A 136 13.14 -0.10 0.56
CA ILE A 136 14.30 0.13 1.42
C ILE A 136 13.83 0.10 2.87
N ASP A 137 14.59 -0.55 3.75
CA ASP A 137 14.39 -0.48 5.20
C ASP A 137 15.71 -0.64 5.94
N ALA A 138 15.90 0.11 7.01
CA ALA A 138 17.10 0.02 7.86
C ALA A 138 17.15 -1.29 8.66
N SER A 139 16.01 -1.92 8.88
CA SER A 139 15.90 -3.17 9.64
C SER A 139 16.06 -4.39 8.75
N LYS A 140 17.20 -5.07 8.84
CA LYS A 140 17.42 -6.36 8.14
C LYS A 140 16.31 -7.39 8.44
N LYS A 141 15.76 -7.36 9.66
CA LYS A 141 14.65 -8.22 10.07
C LYS A 141 13.40 -7.94 9.25
N TYR A 142 13.04 -6.68 9.08
CA TYR A 142 11.85 -6.32 8.31
C TYR A 142 12.03 -6.59 6.82
N VAL A 143 13.23 -6.36 6.28
CA VAL A 143 13.55 -6.75 4.90
C VAL A 143 13.36 -8.27 4.70
N ALA A 144 13.84 -9.09 5.62
CA ALA A 144 13.66 -10.55 5.54
C ALA A 144 12.17 -10.95 5.60
N ILE A 145 11.36 -10.27 6.42
CA ILE A 145 9.90 -10.47 6.45
C ILE A 145 9.27 -10.07 5.11
N ALA A 146 9.66 -8.93 4.55
CA ALA A 146 9.16 -8.47 3.26
C ALA A 146 9.50 -9.46 2.13
N GLU A 147 10.75 -9.95 2.08
CA GLU A 147 11.19 -10.95 1.11
C GLU A 147 10.37 -12.25 1.22
N LYS A 148 10.12 -12.70 2.45
CA LYS A 148 9.30 -13.92 2.69
C LYS A 148 7.88 -13.74 2.18
N ARG A 149 7.21 -12.63 2.54
CA ARG A 149 5.86 -12.31 2.07
C ARG A 149 5.78 -12.21 0.55
N LEU A 150 6.79 -11.61 -0.08
CA LEU A 150 6.87 -11.50 -1.55
C LEU A 150 7.00 -12.85 -2.24
N LYS A 151 7.73 -13.80 -1.64
CA LYS A 151 7.83 -15.18 -2.16
C LYS A 151 6.51 -15.94 -2.02
N GLU A 152 5.79 -15.75 -0.91
CA GLU A 152 4.48 -16.36 -0.69
C GLU A 152 3.47 -15.89 -1.75
N ILE A 153 3.40 -14.58 -2.01
CA ILE A 153 2.55 -14.00 -3.06
C ILE A 153 2.99 -14.47 -4.47
N GLU A 154 4.28 -14.66 -4.73
CA GLU A 154 4.76 -15.17 -6.01
C GLU A 154 4.28 -16.61 -6.24
N ALA A 155 4.28 -17.42 -5.21
CA ALA A 155 3.74 -18.77 -5.29
C ALA A 155 2.22 -18.78 -5.56
N GLU A 156 1.46 -17.88 -4.91
CA GLU A 156 0.01 -17.72 -5.14
C GLU A 156 -0.26 -17.27 -6.59
N ILE A 157 0.41 -16.22 -7.06
CA ILE A 157 0.27 -15.71 -8.43
C ILE A 157 0.64 -16.79 -9.46
N THR A 158 1.71 -17.54 -9.22
CA THR A 158 2.13 -18.64 -10.11
C THR A 158 1.10 -19.76 -10.13
N TYR A 159 0.48 -20.10 -9.01
CA TYR A 159 -0.57 -21.10 -8.91
C TYR A 159 -1.85 -20.67 -9.66
N GLU A 160 -2.24 -19.41 -9.51
CA GLU A 160 -3.41 -18.84 -10.20
C GLU A 160 -3.16 -18.66 -11.70
N THR A 161 -1.95 -18.23 -12.10
CA THR A 161 -1.57 -18.02 -13.51
C THR A 161 -1.15 -19.30 -14.21
N GLY A 162 -0.76 -20.34 -13.50
CA GLY A 162 -0.55 -21.69 -14.04
C GLY A 162 -1.82 -22.27 -14.68
N ARG A 163 -2.99 -21.69 -14.39
CA ARG A 163 -4.25 -21.95 -15.10
C ARG A 163 -4.47 -21.04 -16.32
N ASN A 164 -3.78 -19.87 -16.41
CA ASN A 164 -3.92 -18.92 -17.52
C ASN A 164 -2.56 -18.26 -17.78
N ASN A 165 -1.81 -18.82 -18.70
CA ASN A 165 -0.48 -18.33 -19.15
C ASN A 165 -0.41 -16.83 -19.38
N ILE A 166 0.68 -16.21 -18.93
CA ILE A 166 1.33 -14.93 -19.29
C ILE A 166 1.42 -13.91 -18.14
N TYR A 167 2.55 -13.95 -17.41
CA TYR A 167 3.18 -12.72 -16.89
C TYR A 167 4.70 -12.83 -17.01
N LYS A 168 5.32 -11.86 -17.71
CA LYS A 168 6.78 -11.71 -17.80
C LYS A 168 7.36 -11.36 -16.43
N LYS A 169 8.39 -12.08 -16.06
CA LYS A 169 9.27 -11.76 -14.91
C LYS A 169 9.93 -10.41 -15.13
N GLU A 170 9.54 -9.39 -14.37
CA GLU A 170 10.30 -8.15 -14.23
C GLU A 170 10.87 -8.07 -12.82
N GLN A 171 12.09 -7.54 -12.72
CA GLN A 171 12.94 -7.70 -11.54
C GLN A 171 12.50 -6.76 -10.40
N ALA A 172 12.25 -7.36 -9.24
CA ALA A 172 12.11 -6.68 -7.98
C ALA A 172 13.47 -6.53 -7.29
N VAL A 173 13.77 -5.36 -6.78
CA VAL A 173 14.99 -5.10 -6.04
C VAL A 173 14.66 -4.64 -4.63
N LEU A 174 15.17 -5.35 -3.64
CA LEU A 174 15.14 -4.95 -2.23
C LEU A 174 16.56 -4.60 -1.81
N PHE A 175 16.78 -3.36 -1.38
CA PHE A 175 18.07 -2.90 -0.88
C PHE A 175 18.12 -2.96 0.64
N LYS A 176 19.27 -3.45 1.14
CA LYS A 176 19.66 -3.33 2.54
C LYS A 176 20.57 -2.10 2.67
N VAL A 177 20.21 -1.18 3.53
CA VAL A 177 21.07 -0.07 3.96
C VAL A 177 21.79 -0.45 5.26
#